data_8b84d1a6d32790956fa289086c2ddfa4
#
_entry.id   8b84d1a6d32790956fa289086c2ddfa4
#
_cell.length_a   1.000
_cell.length_b   1.000
_cell.length_c   1.000
_cell.angle_alpha   90.00
_cell.angle_beta   90.00
_cell.angle_gamma   90.00
#
_symmetry.space_group_name_H-M   'P 1'
#
loop_
_entity.id
_entity.type
_entity.pdbx_description
1 polymer ?
#
loop_
_entity_poly.entity_id
_entity_poly.type
_entity_poly.pdbx_seq_one_letter_code
_entity_poly.pdbx_strand_id
1 'polypeptide(L)'
;MKWQILELNGANNTVANVRYKVDHEGIETEGYWHFETPKPLYGATEESVIEWVRQATMKNGANAVESRLIEQYEAQISAIHPPWKAKTFKVTV
;
A
#
# COMPACT_ATOMS: atom_id res chain seq x y z
N MET A 1 -9.07 -1.28 4.25
CA MET A 1 -7.88 -0.67 3.66
C MET A 1 -8.31 0.22 2.50
N LYS A 2 -7.79 1.43 2.44
CA LYS A 2 -8.24 2.40 1.46
C LYS A 2 -7.10 2.76 0.50
N TRP A 3 -7.34 2.55 -0.77
CA TRP A 3 -6.42 2.89 -1.85
C TRP A 3 -6.85 4.18 -2.52
N GLN A 4 -5.89 4.97 -2.93
CA GLN A 4 -6.14 6.22 -3.63
C GLN A 4 -5.05 6.43 -4.68
N ILE A 5 -5.44 6.90 -5.85
CA ILE A 5 -4.48 7.24 -6.90
C ILE A 5 -4.15 8.71 -6.79
N LEU A 6 -2.87 9.01 -6.64
CA LEU A 6 -2.40 10.38 -6.49
C LEU A 6 -2.01 10.98 -7.82
N GLU A 7 -1.43 10.18 -8.72
CA GLU A 7 -0.92 10.69 -9.98
C GLU A 7 -0.83 9.58 -11.01
N LEU A 8 -1.11 9.93 -12.24
CA LEU A 8 -0.96 9.05 -13.40
C LEU A 8 0.00 9.71 -14.39
N ASN A 9 0.93 8.93 -14.91
CA ASN A 9 1.85 9.39 -15.93
C ASN A 9 1.85 8.40 -17.09
N GLY A 10 1.90 8.95 -18.29
CA GLY A 10 1.93 8.14 -19.50
C GLY A 10 1.93 9.00 -20.74
N ALA A 11 1.74 8.36 -21.87
CA ALA A 11 1.71 9.02 -23.17
C ALA A 11 0.77 8.28 -24.10
N ASN A 12 0.26 8.99 -25.11
CA ASN A 12 -0.59 8.39 -26.16
C ASN A 12 -1.78 7.63 -25.61
N ASN A 13 -2.46 8.23 -24.63
CA ASN A 13 -3.64 7.65 -23.98
C ASN A 13 -3.34 6.33 -23.29
N THR A 14 -2.12 6.15 -22.81
CA THR A 14 -1.76 5.00 -21.99
C THR A 14 -1.18 5.45 -20.67
N VAL A 15 -1.30 4.59 -19.66
CA VAL A 15 -0.76 4.82 -18.33
C VAL A 15 0.48 3.96 -18.16
N ALA A 16 1.63 4.62 -17.95
CA ALA A 16 2.89 3.93 -17.74
C ALA A 16 3.24 3.83 -16.25
N ASN A 17 2.94 4.88 -15.50
CA ASN A 17 3.29 4.97 -14.09
C ASN A 17 2.10 5.42 -13.27
N VAL A 18 2.03 4.94 -12.04
CA VAL A 18 0.99 5.30 -11.08
C VAL A 18 1.64 5.61 -9.75
N ARG A 19 1.29 6.76 -9.17
CA ARG A 19 1.62 7.03 -7.77
C ARG A 19 0.36 6.83 -6.93
N TYR A 20 0.47 6.04 -5.88
CA TYR A 20 -0.69 5.65 -5.10
C TYR A 20 -0.43 5.84 -3.62
N LYS A 21 -1.50 5.88 -2.86
CA LYS A 21 -1.47 5.92 -1.41
C LYS A 21 -2.43 4.86 -0.88
N VAL A 22 -2.02 4.17 0.18
CA VAL A 22 -2.86 3.20 0.86
C VAL A 22 -2.91 3.55 2.34
N ASP A 23 -4.11 3.54 2.89
CA ASP A 23 -4.36 3.83 4.30
C ASP A 23 -4.95 2.61 4.97
N HIS A 24 -4.42 2.27 6.15
CA HIS A 24 -4.94 1.18 6.97
C HIS A 24 -4.91 1.63 8.43
N GLU A 25 -6.07 1.86 9.01
CA GLU A 25 -6.20 2.24 10.40
C GLU A 25 -5.34 3.45 10.78
N GLY A 26 -5.33 4.46 9.90
CA GLY A 26 -4.56 5.68 10.13
C GLY A 26 -3.10 5.62 9.74
N ILE A 27 -2.61 4.45 9.34
CA ILE A 27 -1.24 4.31 8.84
C ILE A 27 -1.28 4.39 7.34
N GLU A 28 -0.50 5.31 6.78
CA GLU A 28 -0.48 5.54 5.35
C GLU A 28 0.86 5.16 4.75
N THR A 29 0.82 4.67 3.52
CA THR A 29 2.02 4.49 2.71
C THR A 29 1.76 5.01 1.32
N GLU A 30 2.79 5.58 0.70
CA GLU A 30 2.73 5.97 -0.70
C GLU A 30 3.69 5.09 -1.46
N GLY A 31 3.31 4.81 -2.70
CA GLY A 31 4.15 4.00 -3.57
C GLY A 31 4.06 4.46 -5.01
N TYR A 32 4.92 3.90 -5.81
CA TYR A 32 5.05 4.23 -7.21
C TYR A 32 5.14 2.92 -7.96
N TRP A 33 4.30 2.76 -8.98
CA TRP A 33 4.32 1.55 -9.78
C TRP A 33 4.53 1.88 -11.24
N HIS A 34 5.47 1.20 -11.86
CA HIS A 34 5.74 1.31 -13.28
C HIS A 34 5.27 0.04 -13.98
N PHE A 35 4.36 0.19 -14.93
CA PHE A 35 3.89 -0.94 -15.71
C PHE A 35 4.88 -1.24 -16.83
N GLU A 36 5.27 -2.49 -16.96
CA GLU A 36 6.14 -2.91 -18.06
C GLU A 36 5.43 -2.75 -19.41
N THR A 37 4.14 -3.07 -19.42
CA THR A 37 3.29 -2.84 -20.59
C THR A 37 2.29 -1.76 -20.22
N PRO A 38 2.34 -0.58 -20.85
CA PRO A 38 1.42 0.50 -20.52
C PRO A 38 -0.04 0.07 -20.64
N LYS A 39 -0.87 0.58 -19.75
CA LYS A 39 -2.30 0.25 -19.68
C LYS A 39 -3.11 1.31 -20.41
N PRO A 40 -4.22 0.94 -21.05
CA PRO A 40 -5.06 1.91 -21.75
C PRO A 40 -5.73 2.87 -20.78
N LEU A 41 -5.63 4.17 -21.07
CA LEU A 41 -6.29 5.19 -20.26
C LEU A 41 -7.78 5.28 -20.59
N TYR A 42 -8.13 5.02 -21.83
CA TYR A 42 -9.52 5.11 -22.26
C TYR A 42 -10.42 4.19 -21.47
N GLY A 43 -11.47 4.74 -20.87
CA GLY A 43 -12.40 3.98 -20.05
C GLY A 43 -11.89 3.64 -18.65
N ALA A 44 -10.68 4.07 -18.30
CA ALA A 44 -10.14 3.80 -16.98
C ALA A 44 -10.81 4.67 -15.92
N THR A 45 -11.03 4.08 -14.76
CA THR A 45 -11.53 4.78 -13.57
C THR A 45 -10.48 4.65 -12.49
N GLU A 46 -10.61 5.43 -11.41
CA GLU A 46 -9.73 5.28 -10.27
C GLU A 46 -9.76 3.84 -9.75
N GLU A 47 -10.95 3.26 -9.70
CA GLU A 47 -11.09 1.88 -9.22
C GLU A 47 -10.37 0.87 -10.11
N SER A 48 -10.44 1.05 -11.44
CA SER A 48 -9.74 0.12 -12.34
C SER A 48 -8.23 0.28 -12.23
N VAL A 49 -7.75 1.50 -12.07
CA VAL A 49 -6.32 1.76 -11.89
C VAL A 49 -5.83 1.15 -10.58
N ILE A 50 -6.59 1.32 -9.51
CA ILE A 50 -6.28 0.68 -8.23
C ILE A 50 -6.16 -0.82 -8.39
N GLU A 51 -7.10 -1.43 -9.11
CA GLU A 51 -7.08 -2.87 -9.33
C GLU A 51 -5.85 -3.31 -10.11
N TRP A 52 -5.45 -2.54 -11.12
CA TRP A 52 -4.21 -2.84 -11.86
C TRP A 52 -3.00 -2.87 -10.93
N VAL A 53 -2.89 -1.89 -10.05
CA VAL A 53 -1.76 -1.80 -9.11
C VAL A 53 -1.85 -2.93 -8.08
N ARG A 54 -3.04 -3.20 -7.55
CA ARG A 54 -3.22 -4.27 -6.58
C ARG A 54 -2.83 -5.62 -7.16
N GLN A 55 -3.22 -5.91 -8.40
CA GLN A 55 -2.85 -7.15 -9.07
C GLN A 55 -1.35 -7.22 -9.32
N ALA A 56 -0.76 -6.09 -9.75
CA ALA A 56 0.66 -6.03 -10.02
C ALA A 56 1.52 -6.24 -8.77
N THR A 57 0.99 -5.88 -7.61
CA THR A 57 1.71 -6.01 -6.33
C THR A 57 1.33 -7.27 -5.55
N MET A 58 0.59 -8.17 -6.16
CA MET A 58 0.30 -9.48 -5.55
C MET A 58 1.56 -10.32 -5.48
N LYS A 59 1.73 -11.00 -4.36
CA LYS A 59 2.87 -11.89 -4.15
C LYS A 59 2.44 -13.03 -3.24
N ASN A 60 2.64 -14.26 -3.71
CA ASN A 60 2.30 -15.45 -2.93
C ASN A 60 0.86 -15.47 -2.43
N GLY A 61 -0.06 -15.01 -3.29
CA GLY A 61 -1.49 -15.05 -2.97
C GLY A 61 -1.99 -13.89 -2.11
N ALA A 62 -1.12 -12.92 -1.79
CA ALA A 62 -1.51 -11.76 -0.99
C ALA A 62 -0.93 -10.49 -1.61
N ASN A 63 -1.56 -9.36 -1.33
CA ASN A 63 -1.05 -8.08 -1.80
C ASN A 63 0.12 -7.64 -0.92
N ALA A 64 1.29 -7.41 -1.52
CA ALA A 64 2.50 -7.09 -0.79
C ALA A 64 2.41 -5.74 -0.07
N VAL A 65 1.77 -4.75 -0.67
CA VAL A 65 1.62 -3.42 -0.07
C VAL A 65 0.71 -3.49 1.14
N GLU A 66 -0.43 -4.15 1.00
CA GLU A 66 -1.38 -4.30 2.08
C GLU A 66 -0.80 -5.11 3.24
N SER A 67 -0.07 -6.17 2.94
CA SER A 67 0.58 -6.98 3.97
C SER A 67 1.57 -6.19 4.79
N ARG A 68 2.34 -5.32 4.13
CA ARG A 68 3.31 -4.47 4.82
C ARG A 68 2.61 -3.48 5.75
N LEU A 69 1.49 -2.89 5.32
CA LEU A 69 0.73 -1.98 6.17
C LEU A 69 0.14 -2.69 7.39
N ILE A 70 -0.35 -3.90 7.20
CA ILE A 70 -0.87 -4.70 8.30
C ILE A 70 0.23 -4.99 9.30
N GLU A 71 1.42 -5.35 8.84
CA GLU A 71 2.57 -5.57 9.71
C GLU A 71 2.95 -4.32 10.49
N GLN A 72 2.95 -3.16 9.84
CA GLN A 72 3.24 -1.89 10.51
C GLN A 72 2.22 -1.56 11.58
N TYR A 73 0.95 -1.79 11.28
CA TYR A 73 -0.12 -1.56 12.24
C TYR A 73 0.02 -2.48 13.45
N GLU A 74 0.25 -3.76 13.21
CA GLU A 74 0.44 -4.73 14.30
C GLU A 74 1.66 -4.41 15.14
N ALA A 75 2.74 -3.95 14.52
CA ALA A 75 3.94 -3.56 15.24
C ALA A 75 3.67 -2.38 16.17
N GLN A 76 2.85 -1.41 15.74
CA GLN A 76 2.49 -0.28 16.58
C GLN A 76 1.64 -0.69 17.76
N ILE A 77 0.69 -1.59 17.54
CA ILE A 77 -0.18 -2.07 18.62
C ILE A 77 0.61 -2.89 19.62
N SER A 78 1.52 -3.73 19.12
CA SER A 78 2.24 -4.65 19.97
C SER A 78 3.47 -4.05 20.65
N ALA A 79 3.93 -2.90 20.19
CA ALA A 79 5.09 -2.21 20.76
C ALA A 79 4.67 -1.34 21.95
N ILE A 80 4.10 -1.96 22.95
CA ILE A 80 3.67 -1.27 24.16
C ILE A 80 4.78 -1.36 25.20
N HIS A 81 5.21 -0.21 25.67
CA HIS A 81 6.24 -0.12 26.72
C HIS A 81 5.62 0.35 28.00
N PRO A 82 5.45 -0.53 29.00
CA PRO A 82 4.90 -0.10 30.28
C PRO A 82 5.82 0.94 30.90
N PRO A 83 5.30 2.10 31.33
CA PRO A 83 6.15 3.17 31.81
C PRO A 83 6.91 2.83 33.09
N TRP A 84 6.43 1.88 33.85
CA TRP A 84 7.03 1.55 35.15
C TRP A 84 8.13 0.46 35.04
N LYS A 85 8.20 -0.28 33.94
CA LYS A 85 9.09 -1.42 33.83
C LYS A 85 9.79 -1.51 32.47
N ALA A 86 10.04 -0.39 31.87
CA ALA A 86 10.50 -0.36 30.49
C ALA A 86 11.76 -1.19 30.22
N LYS A 87 12.67 -1.27 31.16
CA LYS A 87 13.95 -1.94 30.92
C LYS A 87 13.94 -3.41 31.30
N THR A 88 13.07 -3.84 32.19
CA THR A 88 13.06 -5.21 32.68
C THR A 88 11.84 -5.99 32.25
N PHE A 89 10.83 -5.28 31.83
CA PHE A 89 9.58 -5.88 31.39
C PHE A 89 9.59 -6.07 29.89
N LYS A 90 9.39 -7.30 29.48
CA LYS A 90 9.35 -7.62 28.06
C LYS A 90 7.91 -7.91 27.67
N VAL A 91 7.36 -7.10 26.80
CA VAL A 91 6.02 -7.32 26.29
C VAL A 91 6.11 -8.32 25.16
N THR A 92 5.49 -9.45 25.35
CA THR A 92 5.41 -10.49 24.34
C THR A 92 4.00 -10.53 23.81
N VAL A 93 3.85 -10.40 22.53
CA VAL A 93 2.57 -10.35 21.87
C VAL A 93 2.48 -11.44 20.83
#